data_3c321b631035b5e40eea2b3ea128dbd3
#
_entry.id   3c321b631035b5e40eea2b3ea128dbd3
#
_cell.length_a   1.000
_cell.length_b   1.000
_cell.length_c   1.000
_cell.angle_alpha   90.00
_cell.angle_beta   90.00
_cell.angle_gamma   90.00
#
_symmetry.space_group_name_H-M   'P 1'
#
loop_
_entity.id
_entity.type
_entity.pdbx_description
1 polymer ?
#
loop_
_entity_poly.entity_id
_entity_poly.type
_entity_poly.pdbx_seq_one_letter_code
_entity_poly.pdbx_strand_id
1 'polypeptide(L)'
;METNQSNHYKNKRSKREEFISKYCNGDGIIVDGFIVDKGHPKGAEVHSITENGIIIVHNYSSGKLVTKLLARPHQIMRYYKATGREYPPELEHILELARLHNILGYNEI
;
A
#
# COMPACT_ATOMS: atom_id res chain seq x y z
N MET A 1 -14.16 -27.27 1.84
CA MET A 1 -15.19 -26.24 2.09
C MET A 1 -14.51 -24.95 2.52
N GLU A 2 -14.91 -23.87 1.93
CA GLU A 2 -14.36 -22.58 2.30
C GLU A 2 -14.89 -22.12 3.65
N THR A 3 -14.02 -21.46 4.39
CA THR A 3 -14.39 -20.91 5.68
C THR A 3 -14.96 -19.50 5.51
N ASN A 4 -15.73 -19.03 6.49
CA ASN A 4 -16.21 -17.66 6.54
C ASN A 4 -15.05 -16.66 6.50
N GLN A 5 -13.93 -17.02 7.08
CA GLN A 5 -12.73 -16.18 7.08
C GLN A 5 -12.22 -15.92 5.67
N SER A 6 -12.19 -16.95 4.81
CA SER A 6 -11.77 -16.81 3.41
C SER A 6 -12.68 -15.82 2.66
N ASN A 7 -13.98 -15.92 2.83
CA ASN A 7 -14.94 -15.01 2.21
C ASN A 7 -14.79 -13.59 2.72
N HIS A 8 -14.52 -13.43 4.00
CA HIS A 8 -14.29 -12.11 4.60
C HIS A 8 -13.08 -11.41 3.98
N TYR A 9 -11.97 -12.12 3.81
CA TYR A 9 -10.79 -11.56 3.17
C TYR A 9 -11.04 -11.19 1.72
N LYS A 10 -11.75 -12.02 0.98
CA LYS A 10 -12.10 -11.75 -0.40
C LYS A 10 -12.95 -10.48 -0.51
N ASN A 11 -13.91 -10.29 0.37
CA ASN A 11 -14.76 -9.10 0.38
C ASN A 11 -13.96 -7.83 0.67
N LYS A 12 -13.04 -7.87 1.64
CA LYS A 12 -12.17 -6.74 1.95
C LYS A 12 -11.28 -6.37 0.77
N ARG A 13 -10.69 -7.36 0.11
CA ARG A 13 -9.85 -7.16 -1.06
C ARG A 13 -10.66 -6.53 -2.20
N SER A 14 -11.85 -7.04 -2.46
CA SER A 14 -12.72 -6.52 -3.51
C SER A 14 -13.12 -5.07 -3.26
N LYS A 15 -13.48 -4.72 -2.02
CA LYS A 15 -13.81 -3.36 -1.64
C LYS A 15 -12.63 -2.41 -1.82
N ARG A 16 -11.43 -2.87 -1.46
CA ARG A 16 -10.22 -2.09 -1.60
C ARG A 16 -9.89 -1.82 -3.07
N GLU A 17 -9.97 -2.85 -3.91
CA GLU A 17 -9.74 -2.71 -5.34
C GLU A 17 -10.77 -1.81 -5.99
N GLU A 18 -12.02 -1.91 -5.58
CA GLU A 18 -13.09 -1.04 -6.04
C GLU A 18 -12.82 0.42 -5.67
N PHE A 19 -12.37 0.67 -4.44
CA PHE A 19 -11.99 2.01 -3.99
C PHE A 19 -10.85 2.56 -4.84
N ILE A 20 -9.81 1.78 -5.08
CA ILE A 20 -8.67 2.17 -5.90
C ILE A 20 -9.11 2.53 -7.31
N SER A 21 -9.94 1.69 -7.90
CA SER A 21 -10.45 1.94 -9.25
C SER A 21 -11.29 3.22 -9.33
N LYS A 22 -12.14 3.43 -8.33
CA LYS A 22 -13.09 4.54 -8.33
C LYS A 22 -12.43 5.90 -8.02
N TYR A 23 -11.56 5.93 -7.01
CA TYR A 23 -11.01 7.18 -6.48
C TYR A 23 -9.57 7.44 -6.85
N CYS A 24 -8.80 6.41 -7.18
CA CYS A 24 -7.38 6.53 -7.45
C CYS A 24 -7.03 6.43 -8.93
N ASN A 25 -8.00 6.06 -9.78
CA ASN A 25 -7.77 5.86 -11.21
C ASN A 25 -6.60 4.88 -11.47
N GLY A 26 -6.64 3.74 -10.77
CA GLY A 26 -5.62 2.71 -10.86
C GLY A 26 -4.45 2.94 -9.91
N ASP A 27 -3.43 2.10 -10.02
CA ASP A 27 -2.29 2.11 -9.09
C ASP A 27 -1.39 3.34 -9.26
N GLY A 28 -1.19 3.77 -10.48
CA GLY A 28 -0.25 4.83 -10.80
C GLY A 28 1.19 4.33 -10.94
N ILE A 29 2.10 5.25 -11.23
CA ILE A 29 3.51 4.96 -11.44
C ILE A 29 4.23 4.85 -10.08
N ILE A 30 5.11 3.87 -9.95
CA ILE A 30 5.92 3.70 -8.75
C ILE A 30 6.91 4.87 -8.64
N VAL A 31 6.90 5.54 -7.50
CA VAL A 31 7.77 6.68 -7.19
C VAL A 31 8.97 6.24 -6.37
N ASP A 32 8.78 5.34 -5.41
CA ASP A 32 9.85 4.86 -4.55
C ASP A 32 9.53 3.46 -4.06
N GLY A 33 10.54 2.75 -3.56
CA GLY A 33 10.38 1.40 -3.03
C GLY A 33 11.28 1.15 -1.84
N PHE A 34 10.80 0.32 -0.91
CA PHE A 34 11.49 0.01 0.33
C PHE A 34 11.47 -1.48 0.59
N ILE A 35 12.57 -2.00 1.11
CA ILE A 35 12.65 -3.41 1.53
C ILE A 35 12.30 -3.46 3.01
N VAL A 36 11.32 -4.27 3.36
CA VAL A 36 10.84 -4.43 4.73
C VAL A 36 11.00 -5.89 5.12
N ASP A 37 11.82 -6.15 6.16
CA ASP A 37 12.01 -7.51 6.66
C ASP A 37 10.93 -7.83 7.67
N LYS A 38 10.11 -8.83 7.33
CA LYS A 38 9.02 -9.30 8.19
C LYS A 38 9.46 -10.46 9.10
N GLY A 39 10.72 -10.85 9.02
CA GLY A 39 11.22 -11.98 9.78
C GLY A 39 10.71 -13.31 9.27
N HIS A 40 11.19 -14.38 9.90
CA HIS A 40 10.76 -15.74 9.56
C HIS A 40 9.33 -15.99 10.07
N PRO A 41 8.45 -16.65 9.33
CA PRO A 41 8.67 -17.26 8.01
C PRO A 41 8.38 -16.36 6.81
N LYS A 42 7.88 -15.16 7.02
CA LYS A 42 7.42 -14.28 5.92
C LYS A 42 8.56 -13.77 5.04
N GLY A 43 9.72 -13.51 5.63
CA GLY A 43 10.87 -12.98 4.92
C GLY A 43 10.74 -11.50 4.57
N ALA A 44 11.50 -11.07 3.58
CA ALA A 44 11.51 -9.68 3.14
C ALA A 44 10.42 -9.41 2.12
N GLU A 45 9.91 -8.19 2.17
CA GLU A 45 8.90 -7.68 1.22
C GLU A 45 9.41 -6.39 0.60
N VAL A 46 8.96 -6.10 -0.62
CA VAL A 46 9.19 -4.82 -1.26
C VAL A 46 7.88 -4.03 -1.19
N HIS A 47 7.94 -2.86 -0.55
CA HIS A 47 6.82 -1.94 -0.43
C HIS A 47 7.06 -0.78 -1.38
N SER A 48 6.31 -0.71 -2.45
CA SER A 48 6.44 0.32 -3.48
C SER A 48 5.34 1.36 -3.33
N ILE A 49 5.73 2.64 -3.29
CA ILE A 49 4.78 3.75 -3.17
C ILE A 49 4.53 4.31 -4.56
N THR A 50 3.28 4.47 -4.95
CA THR A 50 2.91 5.01 -6.24
C THR A 50 2.50 6.47 -6.16
N GLU A 51 2.48 7.14 -7.31
CA GLU A 51 2.02 8.52 -7.43
C GLU A 51 0.56 8.72 -7.00
N ASN A 52 -0.23 7.66 -7.02
CA ASN A 52 -1.64 7.71 -6.63
C ASN A 52 -1.87 7.41 -5.15
N GLY A 53 -0.80 7.28 -4.35
CA GLY A 53 -0.91 7.00 -2.93
C GLY A 53 -1.25 5.54 -2.62
N ILE A 54 -0.84 4.63 -3.49
CA ILE A 54 -1.01 3.19 -3.31
C ILE A 54 0.32 2.59 -2.87
N ILE A 55 0.28 1.66 -1.93
CA ILE A 55 1.45 0.86 -1.57
C ILE A 55 1.23 -0.53 -2.12
N ILE A 56 2.13 -0.95 -3.01
CA ILE A 56 2.09 -2.28 -3.60
C ILE A 56 3.14 -3.13 -2.89
N VAL A 57 2.72 -4.26 -2.32
CA VAL A 57 3.59 -5.13 -1.54
C VAL A 57 3.84 -6.41 -2.32
N HIS A 58 5.12 -6.69 -2.59
CA HIS A 58 5.55 -7.92 -3.23
C HIS A 58 6.49 -8.70 -2.29
N ASN A 59 6.46 -10.01 -2.38
CA ASN A 59 7.48 -10.82 -1.73
C ASN A 59 8.81 -10.61 -2.45
N TYR A 60 9.88 -10.34 -1.69
CA TYR A 60 11.19 -10.03 -2.25
C TYR A 60 11.77 -11.20 -3.05
N SER A 61 11.68 -12.42 -2.50
CA SER A 61 12.29 -13.60 -3.10
C SER A 61 11.52 -14.08 -4.34
N SER A 62 10.21 -14.17 -4.25
CA SER A 62 9.38 -14.73 -5.32
C SER A 62 8.87 -13.69 -6.32
N GLY A 63 8.85 -12.42 -5.94
CA GLY A 63 8.26 -11.36 -6.75
C GLY A 63 6.73 -11.39 -6.78
N LYS A 64 6.11 -12.31 -6.05
CA LYS A 64 4.65 -12.43 -6.06
C LYS A 64 3.99 -11.28 -5.31
N LEU A 65 2.86 -10.83 -5.82
CA LEU A 65 2.05 -9.81 -5.16
C LEU A 65 1.48 -10.35 -3.86
N VAL A 66 1.74 -9.62 -2.76
CA VAL A 66 1.18 -9.92 -1.45
C VAL A 66 -0.14 -9.17 -1.26
N THR A 67 -0.11 -7.85 -1.43
CA THR A 67 -1.30 -7.01 -1.28
C THR A 67 -1.07 -5.61 -1.85
N LYS A 68 -2.16 -4.86 -1.97
CA LYS A 68 -2.13 -3.42 -2.27
C LYS A 68 -2.85 -2.70 -1.15
N LEU A 69 -2.30 -1.58 -0.72
CA LEU A 69 -2.84 -0.79 0.38
C LEU A 69 -3.00 0.65 -0.06
N LEU A 70 -4.02 1.30 0.46
CA LEU A 70 -4.11 2.76 0.36
C LEU A 70 -3.21 3.35 1.44
N ALA A 71 -2.23 4.15 1.01
CA ALA A 71 -1.22 4.68 1.92
C ALA A 71 -1.83 5.64 2.94
N ARG A 72 -1.28 5.65 4.14
CA ARG A 72 -1.57 6.63 5.18
C ARG A 72 -0.35 7.53 5.36
N PRO A 73 -0.53 8.82 5.68
CA PRO A 73 0.61 9.74 5.79
C PRO A 73 1.70 9.25 6.73
N HIS A 74 1.34 8.80 7.93
CA HIS A 74 2.33 8.33 8.91
C HIS A 74 3.06 7.06 8.44
N GLN A 75 2.39 6.21 7.68
CA GLN A 75 3.00 5.00 7.11
C GLN A 75 4.07 5.36 6.10
N ILE A 76 3.77 6.29 5.21
CA ILE A 76 4.73 6.77 4.20
C ILE A 76 5.93 7.39 4.90
N MET A 77 5.70 8.27 5.86
CA MET A 77 6.78 8.94 6.59
C MET A 77 7.66 7.95 7.36
N ARG A 78 7.08 6.88 7.86
CA ARG A 78 7.83 5.83 8.56
C ARG A 78 8.87 5.18 7.66
N TYR A 79 8.54 4.92 6.39
CA TYR A 79 9.50 4.35 5.45
C TYR A 79 10.71 5.28 5.27
N TYR A 80 10.48 6.56 5.07
CA TYR A 80 11.56 7.52 4.87
C TYR A 80 12.38 7.72 6.13
N LYS A 81 11.74 7.79 7.27
CA LYS A 81 12.42 7.94 8.55
C LYS A 81 13.31 6.73 8.87
N ALA A 82 12.83 5.53 8.59
CA ALA A 82 13.57 4.29 8.85
C ALA A 82 14.81 4.16 7.95
N THR A 83 14.75 4.67 6.72
CA THR A 83 15.82 4.52 5.74
C THR A 83 16.74 5.73 5.64
N GLY A 84 16.34 6.88 6.15
CA GLY A 84 17.08 8.14 5.97
C GLY A 84 17.14 8.62 4.53
N ARG A 85 16.31 8.07 3.65
CA ARG A 85 16.31 8.41 2.24
C ARG A 85 15.70 9.78 2.00
N GLU A 86 16.18 10.49 0.98
CA GLU A 86 15.65 11.79 0.61
C GLU A 86 14.20 11.66 0.12
N TYR A 87 13.42 12.71 0.38
CA TYR A 87 12.04 12.77 -0.08
C TYR A 87 12.01 13.10 -1.56
N PRO A 88 11.30 12.29 -2.38
CA PRO A 88 11.11 12.64 -3.78
C PRO A 88 10.19 13.85 -3.93
N PRO A 89 10.31 14.59 -5.06
CA PRO A 89 9.44 15.75 -5.28
C PRO A 89 7.95 15.45 -5.21
N GLU A 90 7.55 14.22 -5.56
CA GLU A 90 6.17 13.80 -5.59
C GLU A 90 5.59 13.51 -4.19
N LEU A 91 6.44 13.45 -3.17
CA LEU A 91 6.01 13.00 -1.84
C LEU A 91 4.90 13.87 -1.26
N GLU A 92 5.00 15.18 -1.42
CA GLU A 92 4.00 16.09 -0.87
C GLU A 92 2.60 15.81 -1.45
N HIS A 93 2.54 15.62 -2.76
CA HIS A 93 1.30 15.26 -3.44
C HIS A 93 0.76 13.91 -2.96
N ILE A 94 1.65 12.93 -2.80
CA ILE A 94 1.27 11.60 -2.32
C ILE A 94 0.70 11.67 -0.89
N LEU A 95 1.31 12.50 -0.03
CA LEU A 95 0.81 12.69 1.33
C LEU A 95 -0.58 13.32 1.35
N GLU A 96 -0.85 14.24 0.44
CA GLU A 96 -2.19 14.82 0.30
C GLU A 96 -3.22 13.79 -0.13
N LEU A 97 -2.87 12.95 -1.10
CA LEU A 97 -3.75 11.86 -1.53
C LEU A 97 -4.00 10.88 -0.39
N ALA A 98 -2.97 10.56 0.40
CA ALA A 98 -3.12 9.68 1.55
C ALA A 98 -4.09 10.25 2.59
N ARG A 99 -4.06 11.55 2.83
CA ARG A 99 -5.02 12.22 3.72
C ARG A 99 -6.44 12.15 3.14
N LEU A 100 -6.57 12.35 1.83
CA LEU A 100 -7.86 12.30 1.15
C LEU A 100 -8.48 10.91 1.24
N HIS A 101 -7.69 9.85 1.12
CA HIS A 101 -8.17 8.48 1.28
C HIS A 101 -8.79 8.26 2.66
N ASN A 102 -8.20 8.81 3.71
CA ASN A 102 -8.76 8.74 5.05
C ASN A 102 -10.11 9.46 5.15
N ILE A 103 -10.21 10.65 4.53
CA ILE A 103 -11.46 11.42 4.51
C ILE A 103 -12.56 10.66 3.79
N LEU A 104 -12.22 9.94 2.73
CA LEU A 104 -13.18 9.15 1.96
C LEU A 104 -13.59 7.84 2.63
N GLY A 105 -13.10 7.60 3.86
CA GLY A 105 -13.54 6.46 4.65
C GLY A 105 -12.81 5.16 4.39
N TYR A 106 -11.62 5.22 3.81
CA TYR A 106 -10.84 3.99 3.58
C TYR A 106 -10.66 3.13 4.83
N ASN A 107 -10.51 3.76 5.98
CA ASN A 107 -10.29 3.05 7.24
C ASN A 107 -11.45 2.14 7.64
N GLU A 108 -12.61 2.31 7.05
CA GLU A 108 -13.80 1.52 7.32
C GLU A 108 -13.92 0.28 6.42
N ILE A 109 -13.04 0.14 5.46
CA ILE A 109 -13.07 -0.98 4.51
C ILE A 109 -12.42 -2.24 5.10
#